data_e42c99a18d6f968942b490b52915f5d7
#
_entry.id   e42c99a18d6f968942b490b52915f5d7
#
_cell.length_a   1.000
_cell.length_b   1.000
_cell.length_c   1.000
_cell.angle_alpha   90.00
_cell.angle_beta   90.00
_cell.angle_gamma   90.00
#
_symmetry.space_group_name_H-M   'P 1'
#
loop_
_entity.id
_entity.type
_entity.pdbx_description
1 polymer ?
#
loop_
_entity_poly.entity_id
_entity_poly.type
_entity_poly.pdbx_seq_one_letter_code
_entity_poly.pdbx_strand_id
1 'polypeptide(L)'
;MRKMLKRVVMMFMLRKILITNGLILAMAVMVPTVAIANYAQRADVKQFVNEMVEQHGFDRAYLEAKFAGAKKLENVLESIAKPAEKKLTWKRYRPIFVTNKRAEKGKKFIRDNKAVLERAEKKYGVPVEIIAAIIGVESYYGKHTGKYTIFDSLTTLGFDYPKRSTFFRSELKQFLLLSKEEAIDVNTMTGSYAGAMGMPQFISSSYREYAIDFDGDGKRDLWNSLPDVIGSVANYFSRHGWETGGSVVHQATVKNTSIVREKNSLKPYALLSQLEKQGVALNKKSESLNLDKKQKATLLYLKGKKGDEYWLGLNNFYVITRYNHSALYAMAVFQLSEKLKD
;
A
#
# COMPACT_ATOMS: atom_id res chain seq x y z
N MET A 1 17.78 -60.99 7.65
CA MET A 1 18.76 -61.61 8.61
C MET A 1 19.21 -60.48 9.49
N ARG A 2 18.62 -60.43 10.65
CA ARG A 2 19.15 -60.83 11.98
C ARG A 2 20.37 -59.99 12.32
N LYS A 3 20.15 -59.03 13.23
CA LYS A 3 20.34 -59.22 14.70
C LYS A 3 21.79 -59.40 15.08
N MET A 4 22.10 -58.70 16.12
CA MET A 4 23.20 -58.84 17.12
C MET A 4 24.34 -57.81 16.86
N LEU A 5 24.81 -57.09 17.81
CA LEU A 5 24.94 -57.44 19.18
C LEU A 5 25.03 -56.22 20.10
N LYS A 6 24.31 -56.31 21.15
CA LYS A 6 24.43 -55.60 22.42
C LYS A 6 25.72 -55.96 23.15
N ARG A 7 26.13 -55.01 24.02
CA ARG A 7 26.87 -55.23 25.28
C ARG A 7 28.36 -55.43 25.16
N VAL A 8 29.07 -54.63 25.93
CA VAL A 8 29.92 -54.99 27.09
C VAL A 8 30.44 -53.68 27.64
N VAL A 9 29.86 -53.15 28.73
CA VAL A 9 30.26 -53.33 30.16
C VAL A 9 31.48 -52.45 30.49
N MET A 10 31.29 -51.28 31.12
CA MET A 10 31.32 -51.04 32.58
C MET A 10 32.40 -51.87 33.34
N MET A 11 33.32 -51.20 33.89
CA MET A 11 34.06 -51.42 35.09
C MET A 11 35.58 -51.22 34.93
N PHE A 12 36.12 -50.31 35.65
CA PHE A 12 37.10 -50.29 36.70
C PHE A 12 37.55 -48.88 36.98
N MET A 13 37.00 -48.25 37.96
CA MET A 13 37.38 -48.07 39.36
C MET A 13 38.81 -47.59 39.59
N LEU A 14 38.84 -46.42 40.18
CA LEU A 14 39.57 -45.99 41.38
C LEU A 14 41.06 -45.62 41.33
N ARG A 15 41.24 -44.40 41.82
CA ARG A 15 42.39 -43.85 42.59
C ARG A 15 43.46 -43.10 41.79
N LYS A 16 43.46 -41.79 41.90
CA LYS A 16 44.41 -41.10 42.79
C LYS A 16 44.01 -39.60 42.90
N ILE A 17 43.83 -39.20 44.16
CA ILE A 17 43.79 -37.82 44.62
C ILE A 17 45.18 -37.22 44.46
N LEU A 18 45.32 -36.11 43.78
CA LEU A 18 46.41 -35.18 43.95
C LEU A 18 45.88 -33.75 43.77
N ILE A 19 45.97 -33.03 44.86
CA ILE A 19 45.65 -31.62 45.02
C ILE A 19 46.66 -30.84 44.21
N THR A 20 46.16 -30.03 43.26
CA THR A 20 46.93 -28.88 42.76
C THR A 20 45.96 -27.76 42.48
N ASN A 21 46.27 -26.59 43.03
CA ASN A 21 45.55 -25.33 42.92
C ASN A 21 45.24 -25.01 41.46
N GLY A 22 43.98 -25.08 41.08
CA GLY A 22 43.52 -24.72 39.74
C GLY A 22 42.80 -23.40 39.75
N LEU A 23 43.35 -22.48 39.05
CA LEU A 23 42.75 -21.23 38.62
C LEU A 23 41.36 -21.51 38.02
N ILE A 24 40.30 -21.06 38.68
CA ILE A 24 38.95 -21.04 38.08
C ILE A 24 38.96 -19.89 37.05
N LEU A 25 39.19 -20.26 35.78
CA LEU A 25 38.96 -19.37 34.65
C LEU A 25 37.45 -19.24 34.45
N ALA A 26 36.87 -18.18 35.00
CA ALA A 26 35.49 -17.83 34.72
C ALA A 26 35.38 -17.45 33.23
N MET A 27 34.99 -18.40 32.39
CA MET A 27 34.52 -18.11 31.05
C MET A 27 33.23 -17.28 31.19
N ALA A 28 33.37 -15.95 31.08
CA ALA A 28 32.25 -15.07 30.86
C ALA A 28 31.63 -15.47 29.50
N VAL A 29 30.52 -16.18 29.54
CA VAL A 29 29.68 -16.38 28.38
C VAL A 29 29.17 -15.01 28.01
N MET A 30 29.83 -14.36 27.05
CA MET A 30 29.25 -13.20 26.37
C MET A 30 28.03 -13.69 25.64
N VAL A 31 26.87 -13.63 26.29
CA VAL A 31 25.57 -13.65 25.60
C VAL A 31 25.58 -12.42 24.74
N PRO A 32 25.46 -12.53 23.39
CA PRO A 32 25.33 -11.36 22.57
C PRO A 32 24.04 -10.69 23.02
N THR A 33 24.16 -9.58 23.72
CA THR A 33 23.05 -8.67 23.95
C THR A 33 22.67 -8.19 22.56
N VAL A 34 21.59 -8.74 22.00
CA VAL A 34 20.90 -8.12 20.87
C VAL A 34 20.56 -6.71 21.38
N ALA A 35 21.31 -5.73 20.93
CA ALA A 35 21.05 -4.34 21.25
C ALA A 35 19.67 -4.03 20.64
N ILE A 36 18.63 -4.10 21.47
CA ILE A 36 17.31 -3.61 21.12
C ILE A 36 17.56 -2.14 20.80
N ALA A 37 17.34 -1.75 19.55
CA ALA A 37 17.48 -0.38 19.12
C ALA A 37 16.52 0.47 19.97
N ASN A 38 17.04 1.06 21.04
CA ASN A 38 16.22 1.89 21.91
C ASN A 38 16.04 3.26 21.22
N TYR A 39 14.98 3.35 20.43
CA TYR A 39 14.66 4.57 19.69
C TYR A 39 14.55 5.79 20.61
N ALA A 40 14.03 5.64 21.84
CA ALA A 40 13.87 6.75 22.77
C ALA A 40 15.21 7.44 23.17
N GLN A 41 16.34 6.73 23.03
CA GLN A 41 17.65 7.31 23.35
C GLN A 41 18.29 8.10 22.18
N ARG A 42 17.77 7.96 20.98
CA ARG A 42 18.31 8.59 19.78
C ARG A 42 18.02 10.09 19.77
N ALA A 43 18.98 10.91 19.38
CA ALA A 43 18.83 12.37 19.32
C ALA A 43 17.74 12.81 18.32
N ASP A 44 17.66 12.17 17.15
CA ASP A 44 16.66 12.46 16.13
C ASP A 44 15.24 12.08 16.55
N VAL A 45 15.08 11.03 17.36
CA VAL A 45 13.78 10.65 17.95
C VAL A 45 13.39 11.62 19.07
N LYS A 46 14.34 12.03 19.93
CA LYS A 46 14.08 13.04 20.97
C LYS A 46 13.63 14.38 20.36
N GLN A 47 14.24 14.78 19.24
CA GLN A 47 13.80 15.96 18.50
C GLN A 47 12.36 15.81 17.99
N PHE A 48 12.02 14.65 17.40
CA PHE A 48 10.67 14.36 16.96
C PHE A 48 9.66 14.36 18.12
N VAL A 49 10.02 13.76 19.27
CA VAL A 49 9.19 13.79 20.48
C VAL A 49 8.98 15.24 20.96
N ASN A 50 10.02 16.08 20.96
CA ASN A 50 9.88 17.49 21.32
C ASN A 50 8.88 18.20 20.40
N GLU A 51 8.97 18.02 19.08
CA GLU A 51 8.00 18.57 18.12
C GLU A 51 6.55 18.11 18.45
N MET A 52 6.36 16.82 18.72
CA MET A 52 5.04 16.28 19.01
C MET A 52 4.44 16.82 20.33
N VAL A 53 5.28 17.06 21.33
CA VAL A 53 4.86 17.66 22.60
C VAL A 53 4.52 19.14 22.42
N GLU A 54 5.44 19.91 21.85
CA GLU A 54 5.33 21.38 21.76
C GLU A 54 4.26 21.83 20.78
N GLN A 55 4.16 21.17 19.63
CA GLN A 55 3.25 21.60 18.55
C GLN A 55 1.89 20.88 18.57
N HIS A 56 1.82 19.69 19.16
CA HIS A 56 0.62 18.84 19.07
C HIS A 56 0.07 18.37 20.42
N GLY A 57 0.68 18.82 21.53
CA GLY A 57 0.18 18.57 22.88
C GLY A 57 0.14 17.09 23.26
N PHE A 58 1.15 16.31 22.83
CA PHE A 58 1.33 14.94 23.29
C PHE A 58 1.99 14.91 24.66
N ASP A 59 1.63 13.92 25.48
CA ASP A 59 2.34 13.63 26.71
C ASP A 59 3.73 13.06 26.39
N ARG A 60 4.76 13.65 26.98
CA ARG A 60 6.16 13.28 26.75
C ARG A 60 6.45 11.86 27.22
N ALA A 61 6.01 11.50 28.42
CA ALA A 61 6.28 10.21 29.00
C ALA A 61 5.59 9.08 28.19
N TYR A 62 4.38 9.36 27.69
CA TYR A 62 3.69 8.46 26.75
C TYR A 62 4.52 8.20 25.50
N LEU A 63 4.98 9.24 24.81
CA LEU A 63 5.77 9.06 23.57
C LEU A 63 7.10 8.36 23.83
N GLU A 64 7.84 8.77 24.88
CA GLU A 64 9.10 8.13 25.24
C GLU A 64 8.93 6.65 25.55
N ALA A 65 7.85 6.26 26.26
CA ALA A 65 7.52 4.86 26.51
C ALA A 65 7.19 4.11 25.21
N LYS A 66 6.43 4.72 24.27
CA LYS A 66 6.14 4.11 22.96
C LYS A 66 7.42 3.89 22.14
N PHE A 67 8.29 4.88 22.05
CA PHE A 67 9.57 4.74 21.33
C PHE A 67 10.57 3.80 22.04
N ALA A 68 10.56 3.71 23.36
CA ALA A 68 11.38 2.73 24.08
C ALA A 68 10.96 1.27 23.79
N GLY A 69 9.65 1.04 23.55
CA GLY A 69 9.10 -0.25 23.16
C GLY A 69 9.10 -0.54 21.65
N ALA A 70 9.43 0.44 20.82
CA ALA A 70 9.38 0.30 19.37
C ALA A 70 10.43 -0.70 18.85
N LYS A 71 10.02 -1.50 17.88
CA LYS A 71 10.87 -2.53 17.28
C LYS A 71 11.42 -2.06 15.94
N LYS A 72 12.72 -2.22 15.75
CA LYS A 72 13.34 -2.09 14.42
C LYS A 72 12.98 -3.31 13.58
N LEU A 73 12.37 -3.10 12.42
CA LEU A 73 11.91 -4.15 11.52
C LEU A 73 12.85 -4.27 10.30
N GLU A 74 13.86 -5.15 10.38
CA GLU A 74 14.84 -5.31 9.30
C GLU A 74 14.18 -5.77 7.98
N ASN A 75 13.18 -6.64 8.04
CA ASN A 75 12.42 -7.09 6.88
C ASN A 75 11.62 -5.96 6.19
N VAL A 76 11.27 -4.90 6.91
CA VAL A 76 10.69 -3.69 6.35
C VAL A 76 11.72 -2.92 5.53
N LEU A 77 12.94 -2.76 6.06
CA LEU A 77 14.06 -2.12 5.36
C LEU A 77 14.44 -2.90 4.09
N GLU A 78 14.46 -4.22 4.14
CA GLU A 78 14.69 -5.06 2.97
C GLU A 78 13.59 -4.92 1.91
N SER A 79 12.33 -4.90 2.34
CA SER A 79 11.17 -4.79 1.45
C SER A 79 11.14 -3.44 0.72
N ILE A 80 11.40 -2.33 1.42
CA ILE A 80 11.40 -0.99 0.82
C ILE A 80 12.60 -0.77 -0.12
N ALA A 81 13.72 -1.45 0.12
CA ALA A 81 14.90 -1.36 -0.73
C ALA A 81 14.73 -2.09 -2.08
N LYS A 82 13.84 -3.07 -2.15
CA LYS A 82 13.58 -3.92 -3.34
C LYS A 82 12.14 -3.79 -3.84
N PRO A 83 11.69 -2.62 -4.30
CA PRO A 83 10.33 -2.46 -4.79
C PRO A 83 10.12 -3.30 -6.05
N ALA A 84 9.34 -4.38 -5.94
CA ALA A 84 9.06 -5.32 -7.03
C ALA A 84 8.33 -4.66 -8.21
N GLU A 85 7.50 -3.65 -7.95
CA GLU A 85 6.61 -3.04 -8.94
C GLU A 85 7.32 -2.17 -9.98
N LYS A 86 8.45 -1.54 -9.65
CA LYS A 86 9.14 -0.59 -10.56
C LYS A 86 9.77 -1.24 -11.80
N LYS A 87 9.83 -2.57 -11.86
CA LYS A 87 10.48 -3.32 -12.97
C LYS A 87 9.52 -4.14 -13.81
N LEU A 88 8.22 -4.11 -13.52
CA LEU A 88 7.25 -4.95 -14.23
C LEU A 88 6.75 -4.27 -15.50
N THR A 89 6.67 -5.03 -16.59
CA THR A 89 5.91 -4.65 -17.79
C THR A 89 4.43 -4.96 -17.59
N TRP A 90 3.56 -4.37 -18.41
CA TRP A 90 2.12 -4.66 -18.38
C TRP A 90 1.80 -6.15 -18.54
N LYS A 91 2.52 -6.84 -19.43
CA LYS A 91 2.43 -8.29 -19.60
C LYS A 91 2.58 -9.06 -18.28
N ARG A 92 3.45 -8.59 -17.38
CA ARG A 92 3.73 -9.23 -16.08
C ARG A 92 2.87 -8.68 -14.95
N TYR A 93 2.49 -7.41 -15.00
CA TYR A 93 1.70 -6.73 -13.96
C TYR A 93 0.21 -7.10 -14.02
N ARG A 94 -0.39 -7.04 -15.21
CA ARG A 94 -1.82 -7.30 -15.41
C ARG A 94 -2.32 -8.61 -14.79
N PRO A 95 -1.68 -9.78 -14.97
CA PRO A 95 -2.18 -11.05 -14.42
C PRO A 95 -2.10 -11.14 -12.88
N ILE A 96 -1.42 -10.23 -12.20
CA ILE A 96 -1.41 -10.18 -10.73
C ILE A 96 -2.77 -9.70 -10.21
N PHE A 97 -3.38 -8.73 -10.88
CA PHE A 97 -4.58 -8.05 -10.41
C PHE A 97 -5.84 -8.37 -11.21
N VAL A 98 -5.74 -8.50 -12.52
CA VAL A 98 -6.90 -8.67 -13.42
C VAL A 98 -7.15 -10.16 -13.68
N THR A 99 -7.63 -10.87 -12.66
CA THR A 99 -7.94 -12.31 -12.73
C THR A 99 -9.44 -12.56 -12.60
N ASN A 100 -9.94 -13.68 -13.18
CA ASN A 100 -11.33 -14.06 -13.04
C ASN A 100 -11.69 -14.27 -11.56
N LYS A 101 -10.83 -14.96 -10.79
CA LYS A 101 -11.05 -15.17 -9.36
C LYS A 101 -11.23 -13.88 -8.56
N ARG A 102 -10.44 -12.81 -8.88
CA ARG A 102 -10.61 -11.50 -8.22
C ARG A 102 -11.89 -10.81 -8.69
N ALA A 103 -12.24 -10.93 -9.98
CA ALA A 103 -13.48 -10.38 -10.51
C ALA A 103 -14.72 -11.04 -9.89
N GLU A 104 -14.77 -12.36 -9.81
CA GLU A 104 -15.89 -13.08 -9.16
C GLU A 104 -16.05 -12.69 -7.69
N LYS A 105 -14.92 -12.58 -6.96
CA LYS A 105 -14.96 -12.07 -5.58
C LYS A 105 -15.45 -10.62 -5.51
N GLY A 106 -15.10 -9.81 -6.49
CA GLY A 106 -15.55 -8.41 -6.58
C GLY A 106 -17.03 -8.30 -6.92
N LYS A 107 -17.54 -9.11 -7.84
CA LYS A 107 -18.98 -9.18 -8.11
C LYS A 107 -19.77 -9.61 -6.86
N LYS A 108 -19.24 -10.58 -6.10
CA LYS A 108 -19.84 -10.92 -4.81
C LYS A 108 -19.78 -9.76 -3.82
N PHE A 109 -18.65 -9.07 -3.71
CA PHE A 109 -18.50 -7.89 -2.85
C PHE A 109 -19.50 -6.79 -3.20
N ILE A 110 -19.72 -6.51 -4.50
CA ILE A 110 -20.72 -5.54 -4.96
C ILE A 110 -22.12 -5.97 -4.56
N ARG A 111 -22.49 -7.22 -4.78
CA ARG A 111 -23.84 -7.72 -4.40
C ARG A 111 -24.08 -7.64 -2.91
N ASP A 112 -23.09 -8.06 -2.10
CA ASP A 112 -23.21 -8.09 -0.63
C ASP A 112 -23.29 -6.68 -0.03
N ASN A 113 -22.74 -5.66 -0.71
CA ASN A 113 -22.66 -4.28 -0.23
C ASN A 113 -23.40 -3.28 -1.12
N LYS A 114 -24.36 -3.75 -1.91
CA LYS A 114 -25.04 -2.98 -2.97
C LYS A 114 -25.54 -1.62 -2.47
N ALA A 115 -26.33 -1.60 -1.40
CA ALA A 115 -26.94 -0.38 -0.89
C ALA A 115 -25.91 0.69 -0.47
N VAL A 116 -24.80 0.28 0.15
CA VAL A 116 -23.74 1.20 0.57
C VAL A 116 -22.96 1.72 -0.61
N LEU A 117 -22.63 0.86 -1.58
CA LEU A 117 -21.94 1.23 -2.81
C LEU A 117 -22.77 2.21 -3.66
N GLU A 118 -24.06 1.94 -3.86
CA GLU A 118 -24.97 2.84 -4.58
C GLU A 118 -25.14 4.19 -3.88
N ARG A 119 -25.19 4.19 -2.54
CA ARG A 119 -25.20 5.43 -1.75
C ARG A 119 -23.90 6.23 -1.95
N ALA A 120 -22.74 5.55 -1.98
CA ALA A 120 -21.45 6.20 -2.21
C ALA A 120 -21.35 6.74 -3.65
N GLU A 121 -21.76 5.98 -4.67
CA GLU A 121 -21.80 6.41 -6.05
C GLU A 121 -22.71 7.64 -6.21
N LYS A 122 -23.93 7.59 -5.66
CA LYS A 122 -24.87 8.72 -5.69
C LYS A 122 -24.29 9.98 -5.05
N LYS A 123 -23.55 9.83 -3.94
CA LYS A 123 -23.00 10.96 -3.19
C LYS A 123 -21.75 11.55 -3.85
N TYR A 124 -20.87 10.71 -4.39
CA TYR A 124 -19.54 11.12 -4.84
C TYR A 124 -19.33 11.00 -6.36
N GLY A 125 -20.28 10.43 -7.09
CA GLY A 125 -20.22 10.27 -8.54
C GLY A 125 -19.22 9.22 -9.04
N VAL A 126 -18.66 8.39 -8.15
CA VAL A 126 -17.67 7.35 -8.49
C VAL A 126 -18.40 6.02 -8.67
N PRO A 127 -18.30 5.35 -9.84
CA PRO A 127 -19.00 4.09 -10.11
C PRO A 127 -18.66 2.99 -9.09
N VAL A 128 -19.67 2.19 -8.74
CA VAL A 128 -19.52 1.09 -7.77
C VAL A 128 -18.39 0.13 -8.15
N GLU A 129 -18.19 -0.12 -9.45
CA GLU A 129 -17.14 -1.01 -9.94
C GLU A 129 -15.74 -0.45 -9.73
N ILE A 130 -15.58 0.88 -9.81
CA ILE A 130 -14.30 1.56 -9.55
C ILE A 130 -13.98 1.46 -8.05
N ILE A 131 -14.94 1.76 -7.17
CA ILE A 131 -14.76 1.65 -5.72
C ILE A 131 -14.38 0.21 -5.35
N ALA A 132 -15.13 -0.78 -5.84
CA ALA A 132 -14.86 -2.19 -5.58
C ALA A 132 -13.52 -2.65 -6.18
N ALA A 133 -13.14 -2.15 -7.37
CA ALA A 133 -11.86 -2.48 -7.99
C ALA A 133 -10.66 -1.98 -7.18
N ILE A 134 -10.73 -0.77 -6.60
CA ILE A 134 -9.70 -0.26 -5.69
C ILE A 134 -9.55 -1.19 -4.49
N ILE A 135 -10.63 -1.47 -3.77
CA ILE A 135 -10.60 -2.37 -2.60
C ILE A 135 -10.09 -3.76 -2.99
N GLY A 136 -10.46 -4.21 -4.19
CA GLY A 136 -9.99 -5.47 -4.75
C GLY A 136 -8.50 -5.49 -5.07
N VAL A 137 -7.94 -4.41 -5.61
CA VAL A 137 -6.51 -4.28 -5.93
C VAL A 137 -5.69 -4.15 -4.66
N GLU A 138 -6.10 -3.29 -3.73
CA GLU A 138 -5.36 -2.95 -2.52
C GLU A 138 -5.28 -4.11 -1.53
N SER A 139 -6.41 -4.67 -1.15
CA SER A 139 -6.47 -5.66 -0.06
C SER A 139 -7.11 -6.99 -0.43
N TYR A 140 -7.43 -7.20 -1.71
CA TYR A 140 -8.21 -8.37 -2.14
C TYR A 140 -9.54 -8.47 -1.38
N TYR A 141 -10.26 -7.34 -1.31
CA TYR A 141 -11.53 -7.17 -0.59
C TYR A 141 -11.38 -7.48 0.91
N GLY A 142 -10.41 -6.85 1.56
CA GLY A 142 -10.15 -6.95 2.98
C GLY A 142 -9.38 -8.20 3.44
N LYS A 143 -8.98 -9.11 2.51
CA LYS A 143 -8.24 -10.31 2.89
C LYS A 143 -6.79 -10.04 3.29
N HIS A 144 -6.17 -9.01 2.74
CA HIS A 144 -4.75 -8.69 2.90
C HIS A 144 -4.57 -7.21 3.27
N THR A 145 -4.76 -6.88 4.52
CA THR A 145 -4.64 -5.50 5.05
C THR A 145 -3.26 -5.17 5.62
N GLY A 146 -2.36 -6.16 5.63
CA GLY A 146 -1.03 -6.04 6.23
C GLY A 146 -0.94 -6.74 7.58
N LYS A 147 0.31 -6.92 8.04
CA LYS A 147 0.62 -7.66 9.28
C LYS A 147 1.66 -6.98 10.17
N TYR A 148 2.17 -5.84 9.71
CA TYR A 148 3.19 -5.10 10.44
C TYR A 148 2.52 -4.09 11.36
N THR A 149 2.99 -3.96 12.59
CA THR A 149 2.60 -2.83 13.45
C THR A 149 2.96 -1.53 12.73
N ILE A 150 1.98 -0.66 12.54
CA ILE A 150 2.17 0.59 11.77
C ILE A 150 3.19 1.48 12.45
N PHE A 151 3.10 1.59 13.79
CA PHE A 151 4.04 2.37 14.58
C PHE A 151 5.49 1.91 14.39
N ASP A 152 5.76 0.59 14.50
CA ASP A 152 7.11 0.05 14.31
C ASP A 152 7.60 0.23 12.87
N SER A 153 6.71 0.02 11.88
CA SER A 153 7.06 0.19 10.46
C SER A 153 7.45 1.63 10.13
N LEU A 154 6.62 2.58 10.57
CA LEU A 154 6.86 4.00 10.32
C LEU A 154 8.05 4.52 11.12
N THR A 155 8.26 4.05 12.36
CA THR A 155 9.44 4.36 13.16
C THR A 155 10.71 3.85 12.48
N THR A 156 10.72 2.58 12.06
CA THR A 156 11.85 2.00 11.33
C THR A 156 12.16 2.79 10.05
N LEU A 157 11.15 3.08 9.23
CA LEU A 157 11.36 3.81 7.98
C LEU A 157 11.68 5.29 8.19
N GLY A 158 11.15 5.90 9.22
CA GLY A 158 11.39 7.30 9.57
C GLY A 158 12.78 7.57 10.09
N PHE A 159 13.36 6.60 10.77
CA PHE A 159 14.64 6.80 11.45
C PHE A 159 15.81 5.95 10.90
N ASP A 160 15.53 4.84 10.22
CA ASP A 160 16.55 3.93 9.70
C ASP A 160 16.56 3.80 8.16
N TYR A 161 15.71 4.57 7.44
CA TYR A 161 15.71 4.61 5.97
C TYR A 161 15.97 6.03 5.42
N PRO A 162 17.24 6.47 5.32
CA PRO A 162 17.60 7.87 5.00
C PRO A 162 16.98 8.42 3.72
N LYS A 163 16.83 7.58 2.67
CA LYS A 163 16.31 8.00 1.35
C LYS A 163 14.93 8.64 1.41
N ARG A 164 14.10 8.27 2.39
CA ARG A 164 12.73 8.79 2.54
C ARG A 164 12.37 9.08 4.01
N SER A 165 13.36 9.27 4.88
CA SER A 165 13.16 9.48 6.32
C SER A 165 12.18 10.62 6.61
N THR A 166 12.33 11.77 5.94
CA THR A 166 11.43 12.93 6.10
C THR A 166 9.98 12.57 5.80
N PHE A 167 9.72 11.85 4.72
CA PHE A 167 8.38 11.40 4.36
C PHE A 167 7.80 10.47 5.44
N PHE A 168 8.56 9.46 5.87
CA PHE A 168 8.05 8.49 6.85
C PHE A 168 7.91 9.08 8.25
N ARG A 169 8.75 10.03 8.64
CA ARG A 169 8.55 10.81 9.89
C ARG A 169 7.28 11.67 9.82
N SER A 170 6.99 12.27 8.67
CA SER A 170 5.73 12.97 8.46
C SER A 170 4.53 12.01 8.59
N GLU A 171 4.59 10.83 7.98
CA GLU A 171 3.52 9.82 8.11
C GLU A 171 3.39 9.29 9.55
N LEU A 172 4.50 9.12 10.28
CA LEU A 172 4.48 8.75 11.70
C LEU A 172 3.80 9.83 12.55
N LYS A 173 4.09 11.11 12.28
CA LYS A 173 3.39 12.24 12.90
C LYS A 173 1.87 12.16 12.64
N GLN A 174 1.48 11.97 11.37
CA GLN A 174 0.08 11.83 11.00
C GLN A 174 -0.58 10.62 11.67
N PHE A 175 0.14 9.51 11.82
CA PHE A 175 -0.37 8.32 12.52
C PHE A 175 -0.60 8.56 14.01
N LEU A 176 0.32 9.24 14.68
CA LEU A 176 0.15 9.61 16.09
C LEU A 176 -1.04 10.57 16.29
N LEU A 177 -1.20 11.56 15.40
CA LEU A 177 -2.35 12.46 15.43
C LEU A 177 -3.65 11.71 15.20
N LEU A 178 -3.69 10.82 14.20
CA LEU A 178 -4.83 9.96 13.92
C LEU A 178 -5.18 9.09 15.14
N SER A 179 -4.17 8.52 15.80
CA SER A 179 -4.40 7.67 16.98
C SER A 179 -5.07 8.43 18.15
N LYS A 180 -4.74 9.72 18.29
CA LYS A 180 -5.39 10.60 19.27
C LYS A 180 -6.82 10.96 18.85
N GLU A 181 -7.03 11.24 17.56
CA GLU A 181 -8.36 11.60 17.00
C GLU A 181 -9.36 10.44 17.11
N GLU A 182 -8.93 9.22 16.79
CA GLU A 182 -9.79 8.03 16.74
C GLU A 182 -9.70 7.14 18.00
N ALA A 183 -8.96 7.58 19.02
CA ALA A 183 -8.70 6.80 20.23
C ALA A 183 -8.10 5.39 19.95
N ILE A 184 -7.18 5.30 18.97
CA ILE A 184 -6.54 4.05 18.54
C ILE A 184 -5.29 3.78 19.37
N ASP A 185 -5.10 2.54 19.85
CA ASP A 185 -3.82 2.13 20.42
C ASP A 185 -2.80 1.87 19.30
N VAL A 186 -1.75 2.69 19.26
CA VAL A 186 -0.68 2.64 18.25
C VAL A 186 0.04 1.28 18.18
N ASN A 187 0.00 0.48 19.26
CA ASN A 187 0.68 -0.81 19.31
C ASN A 187 -0.13 -1.94 18.68
N THR A 188 -1.43 -1.78 18.48
CA THR A 188 -2.34 -2.84 18.02
C THR A 188 -2.64 -2.74 16.53
N MET A 189 -2.54 -1.53 15.95
CA MET A 189 -2.91 -1.33 14.56
C MET A 189 -1.88 -1.89 13.60
N THR A 190 -2.36 -2.73 12.70
CA THR A 190 -1.53 -3.37 11.68
C THR A 190 -1.82 -2.86 10.28
N GLY A 191 -0.80 -2.92 9.43
CA GLY A 191 -0.86 -2.45 8.05
C GLY A 191 0.23 -3.06 7.18
N SER A 192 0.47 -2.44 6.03
CA SER A 192 1.57 -2.84 5.15
C SER A 192 2.93 -2.52 5.77
N TYR A 193 4.00 -3.08 5.19
CA TYR A 193 5.38 -2.76 5.58
C TYR A 193 5.73 -1.26 5.44
N ALA A 194 4.98 -0.50 4.64
CA ALA A 194 5.16 0.93 4.44
C ALA A 194 4.13 1.79 5.20
N GLY A 195 3.37 1.21 6.14
CA GLY A 195 2.42 1.92 6.99
C GLY A 195 1.07 2.21 6.33
N ALA A 196 0.72 1.54 5.23
CA ALA A 196 -0.62 1.66 4.65
C ALA A 196 -1.64 0.84 5.45
N MET A 197 -2.85 1.39 5.64
CA MET A 197 -3.82 1.01 6.66
C MET A 197 -5.15 0.54 6.08
N GLY A 198 -5.72 -0.47 6.75
CA GLY A 198 -7.08 -0.94 6.52
C GLY A 198 -7.31 -1.56 5.14
N MET A 199 -8.57 -1.76 4.77
CA MET A 199 -8.94 -2.33 3.49
C MET A 199 -8.55 -1.45 2.29
N PRO A 200 -8.63 -0.09 2.37
CA PRO A 200 -8.28 0.78 1.26
C PRO A 200 -6.77 1.10 1.19
N GLN A 201 -5.95 0.60 2.13
CA GLN A 201 -4.51 0.83 2.18
C GLN A 201 -4.13 2.33 2.17
N PHE A 202 -4.86 3.15 2.93
CA PHE A 202 -4.52 4.56 3.09
C PHE A 202 -3.24 4.74 3.93
N ILE A 203 -2.34 5.62 3.51
CA ILE A 203 -1.28 6.13 4.38
C ILE A 203 -1.87 7.08 5.43
N SER A 204 -1.15 7.37 6.50
CA SER A 204 -1.67 8.12 7.65
C SER A 204 -2.23 9.51 7.28
N SER A 205 -1.52 10.24 6.44
CA SER A 205 -1.98 11.54 5.94
C SER A 205 -3.26 11.43 5.10
N SER A 206 -3.37 10.39 4.27
CA SER A 206 -4.58 10.16 3.48
C SER A 206 -5.75 9.73 4.34
N TYR A 207 -5.50 8.94 5.40
CA TYR A 207 -6.54 8.57 6.34
C TYR A 207 -7.14 9.82 7.00
N ARG A 208 -6.32 10.69 7.57
CA ARG A 208 -6.79 11.92 8.22
C ARG A 208 -7.52 12.87 7.29
N GLU A 209 -7.06 12.98 6.04
CA GLU A 209 -7.63 13.93 5.06
C GLU A 209 -8.89 13.40 4.37
N TYR A 210 -8.98 12.10 4.10
CA TYR A 210 -10.01 11.54 3.20
C TYR A 210 -10.91 10.49 3.83
N ALA A 211 -10.51 9.86 4.95
CA ALA A 211 -11.39 8.91 5.61
C ALA A 211 -12.62 9.63 6.22
N ILE A 212 -13.76 9.00 6.07
CA ILE A 212 -15.03 9.51 6.58
C ILE A 212 -15.77 8.45 7.37
N ASP A 213 -16.48 8.86 8.37
CA ASP A 213 -17.54 8.10 9.03
C ASP A 213 -18.76 8.09 8.09
N PHE A 214 -18.95 6.96 7.40
CA PHE A 214 -20.00 6.85 6.37
C PHE A 214 -21.24 6.13 6.88
N ASP A 215 -21.17 5.40 8.00
CA ASP A 215 -22.35 4.83 8.68
C ASP A 215 -22.89 5.72 9.80
N GLY A 216 -22.12 6.72 10.27
CA GLY A 216 -22.56 7.70 11.24
C GLY A 216 -22.43 7.22 12.69
N ASP A 217 -21.53 6.28 12.95
CA ASP A 217 -21.29 5.74 14.30
C ASP A 217 -20.35 6.59 15.16
N GLY A 218 -19.80 7.69 14.61
CA GLY A 218 -18.87 8.62 15.25
C GLY A 218 -17.41 8.22 15.12
N LYS A 219 -17.06 7.23 14.30
CA LYS A 219 -15.68 6.76 14.05
C LYS A 219 -15.40 6.64 12.56
N ARG A 220 -14.14 6.63 12.21
CA ARG A 220 -13.68 6.36 10.84
C ARG A 220 -12.90 5.03 10.82
N ASP A 221 -13.61 3.88 10.75
CA ASP A 221 -12.97 2.55 10.86
C ASP A 221 -12.70 1.93 9.48
N LEU A 222 -11.47 2.08 8.97
CA LEU A 222 -11.06 1.51 7.69
C LEU A 222 -10.64 0.03 7.78
N TRP A 223 -10.68 -0.61 8.94
CA TRP A 223 -10.40 -2.03 9.12
C TRP A 223 -11.67 -2.87 9.16
N ASN A 224 -12.72 -2.41 9.86
CA ASN A 224 -13.87 -3.23 10.19
C ASN A 224 -15.19 -2.67 9.63
N SER A 225 -15.34 -1.33 9.43
CA SER A 225 -16.53 -0.74 8.83
C SER A 225 -16.44 -0.71 7.32
N LEU A 226 -17.18 -1.60 6.65
CA LEU A 226 -17.30 -1.58 5.19
C LEU A 226 -17.94 -0.28 4.65
N PRO A 227 -18.94 0.31 5.31
CA PRO A 227 -19.43 1.63 4.91
C PRO A 227 -18.34 2.70 4.89
N ASP A 228 -17.51 2.78 5.92
CA ASP A 228 -16.43 3.77 5.97
C ASP A 228 -15.37 3.54 4.92
N VAL A 229 -15.00 2.28 4.70
CA VAL A 229 -14.07 1.89 3.62
C VAL A 229 -14.59 2.34 2.26
N ILE A 230 -15.84 2.01 1.93
CA ILE A 230 -16.48 2.33 0.65
C ILE A 230 -16.63 3.86 0.50
N GLY A 231 -17.15 4.52 1.52
CA GLY A 231 -17.32 5.97 1.53
C GLY A 231 -16.00 6.71 1.43
N SER A 232 -14.96 6.27 2.14
CA SER A 232 -13.64 6.90 2.13
C SER A 232 -12.94 6.76 0.79
N VAL A 233 -13.04 5.60 0.11
CA VAL A 233 -12.52 5.43 -1.25
C VAL A 233 -13.24 6.36 -2.22
N ALA A 234 -14.55 6.44 -2.16
CA ALA A 234 -15.33 7.34 -3.03
C ALA A 234 -15.03 8.82 -2.75
N ASN A 235 -14.93 9.22 -1.48
CA ASN A 235 -14.54 10.56 -1.07
C ASN A 235 -13.14 10.92 -1.58
N TYR A 236 -12.17 10.00 -1.48
CA TYR A 236 -10.81 10.20 -2.00
C TYR A 236 -10.83 10.59 -3.49
N PHE A 237 -11.55 9.86 -4.33
CA PHE A 237 -11.64 10.15 -5.76
C PHE A 237 -12.36 11.46 -6.04
N SER A 238 -13.49 11.72 -5.37
CA SER A 238 -14.22 12.98 -5.48
C SER A 238 -13.32 14.18 -5.13
N ARG A 239 -12.59 14.12 -4.01
CA ARG A 239 -11.66 15.16 -3.58
C ARG A 239 -10.46 15.34 -4.53
N HIS A 240 -10.14 14.35 -5.34
CA HIS A 240 -9.09 14.40 -6.37
C HIS A 240 -9.60 14.79 -7.76
N GLY A 241 -10.85 15.22 -7.87
CA GLY A 241 -11.43 15.73 -9.12
C GLY A 241 -11.97 14.64 -10.04
N TRP A 242 -12.60 13.60 -9.47
CA TRP A 242 -13.36 12.63 -10.25
C TRP A 242 -14.52 13.32 -10.98
N GLU A 243 -14.62 13.10 -12.28
CA GLU A 243 -15.70 13.61 -13.14
C GLU A 243 -16.79 12.54 -13.25
N THR A 244 -17.96 12.82 -12.67
CA THR A 244 -19.14 11.95 -12.74
C THR A 244 -19.54 11.70 -14.19
N GLY A 245 -19.70 10.43 -14.58
CA GLY A 245 -20.00 10.05 -15.97
C GLY A 245 -18.82 10.19 -16.95
N GLY A 246 -17.69 10.75 -16.51
CA GLY A 246 -16.50 10.89 -17.33
C GLY A 246 -15.81 9.54 -17.58
N SER A 247 -15.32 9.33 -18.80
CA SER A 247 -14.57 8.15 -19.17
C SER A 247 -13.20 8.11 -18.48
N VAL A 248 -12.69 6.90 -18.24
CA VAL A 248 -11.37 6.68 -17.64
C VAL A 248 -10.30 6.61 -18.72
N VAL A 249 -10.41 5.66 -19.64
CA VAL A 249 -9.41 5.39 -20.66
C VAL A 249 -10.04 4.70 -21.88
N HIS A 250 -9.52 4.97 -23.07
CA HIS A 250 -9.94 4.31 -24.31
C HIS A 250 -8.75 3.71 -25.04
N GLN A 251 -8.94 2.53 -25.63
CA GLN A 251 -7.92 1.92 -26.45
C GLN A 251 -7.72 2.70 -27.74
N ALA A 252 -6.46 2.90 -28.13
CA ALA A 252 -6.08 3.69 -29.28
C ALA A 252 -5.18 2.89 -30.23
N THR A 253 -5.05 3.40 -31.45
CA THR A 253 -4.05 3.01 -32.45
C THR A 253 -3.12 4.18 -32.70
N VAL A 254 -1.86 3.92 -33.04
CA VAL A 254 -0.86 4.95 -33.30
C VAL A 254 -0.19 4.64 -34.62
N LYS A 255 -0.33 5.55 -35.61
CA LYS A 255 0.32 5.43 -36.92
C LYS A 255 1.81 5.80 -36.88
N ASN A 256 2.14 6.86 -36.12
CA ASN A 256 3.51 7.33 -35.95
C ASN A 256 4.01 7.04 -34.53
N THR A 257 4.83 6.03 -34.37
CA THR A 257 5.36 5.63 -33.05
C THR A 257 6.42 6.57 -32.48
N SER A 258 6.92 7.54 -33.25
CA SER A 258 7.90 8.52 -32.76
C SER A 258 7.35 9.42 -31.64
N ILE A 259 6.02 9.56 -31.53
CA ILE A 259 5.36 10.32 -30.47
C ILE A 259 5.21 9.52 -29.15
N VAL A 260 5.45 8.22 -29.21
CA VAL A 260 5.28 7.31 -28.08
C VAL A 260 6.43 7.49 -27.08
N ARG A 261 6.12 7.73 -25.83
CA ARG A 261 7.10 7.85 -24.76
C ARG A 261 7.16 6.55 -23.99
N GLU A 262 8.35 6.00 -23.77
CA GLU A 262 8.53 4.81 -22.93
C GLU A 262 8.06 5.04 -21.48
N LYS A 263 8.30 6.24 -20.95
CA LYS A 263 7.79 6.68 -19.65
C LYS A 263 6.48 7.45 -19.84
N ASN A 264 5.38 6.81 -19.49
CA ASN A 264 4.05 7.40 -19.55
C ASN A 264 3.94 8.70 -18.73
N SER A 265 3.37 9.75 -19.33
CA SER A 265 2.83 10.86 -18.57
C SER A 265 1.52 10.38 -17.92
N LEU A 266 1.32 10.64 -16.63
CA LEU A 266 0.08 10.26 -15.95
C LEU A 266 -1.00 11.33 -16.18
N LYS A 267 -0.60 12.61 -16.15
CA LYS A 267 -1.52 13.74 -16.31
C LYS A 267 -1.84 13.97 -17.79
N PRO A 268 -3.12 14.18 -18.17
CA PRO A 268 -3.51 14.61 -19.50
C PRO A 268 -2.76 15.89 -19.93
N TYR A 269 -2.12 15.85 -21.10
CA TYR A 269 -1.22 16.93 -21.53
C TYR A 269 -1.55 17.55 -22.90
N ALA A 270 -2.31 16.85 -23.74
CA ALA A 270 -2.64 17.31 -25.09
C ALA A 270 -4.14 17.17 -25.35
N LEU A 271 -4.70 18.03 -26.21
CA LEU A 271 -6.08 17.88 -26.67
C LEU A 271 -6.21 16.63 -27.53
N LEU A 272 -7.35 15.96 -27.50
CA LEU A 272 -7.63 14.80 -28.36
C LEU A 272 -7.43 15.16 -29.83
N SER A 273 -7.91 16.35 -30.28
CA SER A 273 -7.68 16.85 -31.63
C SER A 273 -6.21 17.01 -32.03
N GLN A 274 -5.33 17.31 -31.05
CA GLN A 274 -3.88 17.40 -31.31
C GLN A 274 -3.25 16.04 -31.46
N LEU A 275 -3.65 15.07 -30.63
CA LEU A 275 -3.20 13.68 -30.72
C LEU A 275 -3.68 13.01 -32.02
N GLU A 276 -4.92 13.29 -32.45
CA GLU A 276 -5.44 12.84 -33.75
C GLU A 276 -4.58 13.34 -34.93
N LYS A 277 -4.22 14.62 -34.93
CA LYS A 277 -3.31 15.20 -35.95
C LYS A 277 -1.94 14.55 -35.95
N GLN A 278 -1.50 13.99 -34.83
CA GLN A 278 -0.24 13.26 -34.69
C GLN A 278 -0.37 11.76 -35.07
N GLY A 279 -1.53 11.32 -35.54
CA GLY A 279 -1.77 9.96 -35.97
C GLY A 279 -2.24 8.99 -34.88
N VAL A 280 -2.76 9.52 -33.77
CA VAL A 280 -3.46 8.73 -32.74
C VAL A 280 -4.94 8.66 -33.08
N ALA A 281 -5.54 7.47 -33.11
CA ALA A 281 -6.96 7.30 -33.32
C ALA A 281 -7.55 6.33 -32.28
N LEU A 282 -8.81 6.50 -31.93
CA LEU A 282 -9.54 5.49 -31.18
C LEU A 282 -9.57 4.18 -31.96
N ASN A 283 -9.55 3.05 -31.28
CA ASN A 283 -9.76 1.78 -31.97
C ASN A 283 -11.24 1.64 -32.40
N LYS A 284 -11.54 0.76 -33.35
CA LYS A 284 -12.89 0.58 -33.93
C LYS A 284 -13.98 0.35 -32.90
N LYS A 285 -13.69 -0.28 -31.74
CA LYS A 285 -14.66 -0.50 -30.67
C LYS A 285 -15.01 0.78 -29.91
N SER A 286 -14.15 1.77 -29.96
CA SER A 286 -14.30 3.05 -29.27
C SER A 286 -14.65 4.21 -30.23
N GLU A 287 -14.67 3.98 -31.55
CA GLU A 287 -14.98 5.00 -32.55
C GLU A 287 -16.40 5.58 -32.43
N SER A 288 -17.36 4.79 -31.92
CA SER A 288 -18.73 5.28 -31.69
C SER A 288 -18.85 6.23 -30.49
N LEU A 289 -17.80 6.37 -29.69
CA LEU A 289 -17.77 7.29 -28.57
C LEU A 289 -17.50 8.71 -29.09
N ASN A 290 -18.51 9.57 -29.02
CA ASN A 290 -18.37 10.96 -29.37
C ASN A 290 -17.63 11.74 -28.26
N LEU A 291 -16.30 11.54 -28.19
CA LEU A 291 -15.48 12.27 -27.22
C LEU A 291 -15.28 13.72 -27.65
N ASP A 292 -15.40 14.64 -26.71
CA ASP A 292 -15.09 16.04 -26.98
C ASP A 292 -13.61 16.19 -27.39
N LYS A 293 -13.40 16.64 -28.63
CA LYS A 293 -12.05 16.83 -29.19
C LYS A 293 -11.22 17.88 -28.46
N LYS A 294 -11.86 18.75 -27.67
CA LYS A 294 -11.22 19.74 -26.80
C LYS A 294 -10.79 19.14 -25.45
N GLN A 295 -11.24 17.93 -25.12
CA GLN A 295 -10.81 17.24 -23.90
C GLN A 295 -9.31 16.89 -23.97
N LYS A 296 -8.62 17.08 -22.85
CA LYS A 296 -7.20 16.67 -22.73
C LYS A 296 -7.09 15.19 -22.45
N ALA A 297 -6.08 14.56 -23.02
CA ALA A 297 -5.73 13.18 -22.81
C ALA A 297 -4.20 13.00 -22.63
N THR A 298 -3.81 11.86 -22.08
CA THR A 298 -2.43 11.36 -22.13
C THR A 298 -2.38 10.12 -23.01
N LEU A 299 -1.38 10.04 -23.91
CA LEU A 299 -1.09 8.82 -24.64
C LEU A 299 -0.30 7.88 -23.76
N LEU A 300 -0.85 6.69 -23.49
CA LEU A 300 -0.24 5.64 -22.70
C LEU A 300 0.29 4.55 -23.61
N TYR A 301 1.49 4.07 -23.29
CA TYR A 301 2.14 2.94 -23.93
C TYR A 301 2.35 1.82 -22.91
N LEU A 302 1.89 0.61 -23.25
CA LEU A 302 1.98 -0.56 -22.38
C LEU A 302 2.52 -1.76 -23.17
N LYS A 303 3.60 -2.37 -22.67
CA LYS A 303 4.14 -3.62 -23.24
C LYS A 303 3.28 -4.81 -22.80
N GLY A 304 2.27 -5.14 -23.62
CA GLY A 304 1.26 -6.16 -23.37
C GLY A 304 1.72 -7.58 -23.70
N LYS A 305 0.84 -8.57 -23.48
CA LYS A 305 1.12 -9.99 -23.79
C LYS A 305 1.12 -10.28 -25.30
N LYS A 306 0.27 -9.58 -26.06
CA LYS A 306 0.07 -9.78 -27.51
C LYS A 306 0.79 -8.70 -28.36
N GLY A 307 1.68 -7.93 -27.76
CA GLY A 307 2.36 -6.80 -28.39
C GLY A 307 2.09 -5.48 -27.66
N ASP A 308 2.43 -4.40 -28.33
CA ASP A 308 2.28 -3.05 -27.81
C ASP A 308 0.81 -2.63 -27.77
N GLU A 309 0.42 -2.03 -26.66
CA GLU A 309 -0.92 -1.50 -26.44
C GLU A 309 -0.83 0.01 -26.24
N TYR A 310 -1.72 0.75 -26.93
CA TYR A 310 -1.82 2.20 -26.82
C TYR A 310 -3.20 2.56 -26.26
N TRP A 311 -3.23 3.53 -25.35
CA TRP A 311 -4.45 3.97 -24.69
C TRP A 311 -4.46 5.48 -24.53
N LEU A 312 -5.62 6.08 -24.60
CA LEU A 312 -5.87 7.50 -24.29
C LEU A 312 -6.46 7.59 -22.88
N GLY A 313 -5.63 8.00 -21.93
CA GLY A 313 -6.03 8.24 -20.54
C GLY A 313 -6.62 9.63 -20.39
N LEU A 314 -7.82 9.72 -19.80
CA LEU A 314 -8.54 10.95 -19.56
C LEU A 314 -8.39 11.43 -18.11
N ASN A 315 -9.18 12.41 -17.68
CA ASN A 315 -9.07 12.94 -16.32
C ASN A 315 -9.28 11.86 -15.26
N ASN A 316 -10.30 11.02 -15.37
CA ASN A 316 -10.58 9.97 -14.39
C ASN A 316 -9.47 8.92 -14.31
N PHE A 317 -8.73 8.68 -15.40
CA PHE A 317 -7.49 7.87 -15.34
C PHE A 317 -6.43 8.54 -14.48
N TYR A 318 -6.22 9.84 -14.66
CA TYR A 318 -5.29 10.60 -13.83
C TYR A 318 -5.69 10.57 -12.35
N VAL A 319 -6.99 10.71 -12.06
CA VAL A 319 -7.51 10.62 -10.69
C VAL A 319 -7.19 9.26 -10.05
N ILE A 320 -7.35 8.14 -10.78
CA ILE A 320 -6.92 6.83 -10.27
C ILE A 320 -5.42 6.81 -9.98
N THR A 321 -4.60 7.47 -10.80
CA THR A 321 -3.15 7.55 -10.55
C THR A 321 -2.79 8.38 -9.31
N ARG A 322 -3.72 9.14 -8.73
CA ARG A 322 -3.49 9.85 -7.45
C ARG A 322 -3.43 8.88 -6.27
N TYR A 323 -4.15 7.76 -6.37
CA TYR A 323 -4.12 6.70 -5.36
C TYR A 323 -2.76 5.98 -5.35
N ASN A 324 -2.26 5.63 -6.54
CA ASN A 324 -0.91 5.11 -6.72
C ASN A 324 -0.33 5.66 -8.03
N HIS A 325 0.84 6.34 -7.98
CA HIS A 325 1.48 7.03 -9.09
C HIS A 325 2.06 6.07 -10.14
N SER A 326 1.21 5.22 -10.72
CA SER A 326 1.57 4.20 -11.71
C SER A 326 0.48 4.05 -12.78
N ALA A 327 0.87 4.16 -14.06
CA ALA A 327 -0.03 3.85 -15.17
C ALA A 327 -0.48 2.38 -15.15
N LEU A 328 0.41 1.46 -14.74
CA LEU A 328 0.07 0.04 -14.64
C LEU A 328 -0.99 -0.22 -13.58
N TYR A 329 -0.88 0.48 -12.44
CA TYR A 329 -1.88 0.42 -11.38
C TYR A 329 -3.24 0.91 -11.86
N ALA A 330 -3.30 2.11 -12.43
CA ALA A 330 -4.56 2.68 -12.89
C ALA A 330 -5.22 1.82 -13.98
N MET A 331 -4.43 1.25 -14.91
CA MET A 331 -4.93 0.29 -15.89
C MET A 331 -5.45 -1.00 -15.24
N ALA A 332 -4.80 -1.50 -14.18
CA ALA A 332 -5.27 -2.69 -13.48
C ALA A 332 -6.60 -2.44 -12.76
N VAL A 333 -6.74 -1.29 -12.10
CA VAL A 333 -8.01 -0.86 -11.49
C VAL A 333 -9.09 -0.77 -12.55
N PHE A 334 -8.85 -0.03 -13.65
CA PHE A 334 -9.80 0.11 -14.74
C PHE A 334 -10.19 -1.25 -15.35
N GLN A 335 -9.22 -2.09 -15.72
CA GLN A 335 -9.54 -3.38 -16.33
C GLN A 335 -10.20 -4.37 -15.36
N LEU A 336 -9.94 -4.25 -14.06
CA LEU A 336 -10.68 -4.99 -13.07
C LEU A 336 -12.11 -4.47 -12.97
N SER A 337 -12.34 -3.15 -12.89
CA SER A 337 -13.69 -2.56 -12.83
C SER A 337 -14.55 -2.98 -14.03
N GLU A 338 -13.97 -3.02 -15.25
CA GLU A 338 -14.69 -3.52 -16.43
C GLU A 338 -15.13 -4.99 -16.32
N LYS A 339 -14.36 -5.82 -15.58
CA LYS A 339 -14.74 -7.20 -15.30
C LYS A 339 -15.77 -7.34 -14.18
N LEU A 340 -16.00 -6.28 -13.40
CA LEU A 340 -17.03 -6.26 -12.35
C LEU A 340 -18.40 -5.86 -12.88
N LYS A 341 -18.48 -5.24 -14.04
CA LYS A 341 -19.73 -5.00 -14.76
C LYS A 341 -20.37 -6.34 -15.14
N ASP A 342 -21.67 -6.42 -15.07
CA ASP A 342 -22.45 -7.62 -15.43
C ASP A 342 -22.40 -7.91 -16.93
#